data_83276c09c0ab0a70fa081918145c0c77
#
_entry.id   83276c09c0ab0a70fa081918145c0c77
#
_cell.length_a   1.000
_cell.length_b   1.000
_cell.length_c   1.000
_cell.angle_alpha   90.00
_cell.angle_beta   90.00
_cell.angle_gamma   90.00
#
_symmetry.space_group_name_H-M   'P 1'
#
loop_
_entity.id
_entity.type
_entity.pdbx_description
1 polymer ?
#
loop_
_entity_poly.entity_id
_entity_poly.type
_entity_poly.pdbx_seq_one_letter_code
_entity_poly.pdbx_strand_id
1 'polypeptide(L)'
;MSGKKKIVISEDVTGSGIERLKKIYDVRTDPDLWKNILQLKAALKDCEAFIVRNQTKVTAELIADAALLRVIGRAGVGYDNIDVDAASKAGIVVAFSPEENAVSVAEHVFGLFLSLARKIPGADRSVKGGGWERKKYHGTELLGKTLGVLGLGKIGYRVALRAKAFGMRILAHDAFLSSTSLHVTESGATLVSIDTLLAESDFLSVHLPLNEKTRGMLNREAFAKMKPTAFLVNTSRGEVVVGKDLAQALKEGRIAGAGLDVLEKEPPGKEHVLYRFENVILTPHTAGLTYEAQEKVVEAVAEDVDRVLQGLPALRFVNFPIPKK
;
A
#
# COMPACT_ATOMS: atom_id res chain seq x y z
N MET A 1 5.98 8.25 42.69
CA MET A 1 6.48 7.34 41.63
C MET A 1 5.70 7.72 40.37
N SER A 2 6.36 8.24 39.37
CA SER A 2 5.68 8.48 38.05
C SER A 2 5.21 7.12 37.54
N GLY A 3 3.91 6.96 37.29
CA GLY A 3 3.34 5.74 36.70
C GLY A 3 4.01 5.43 35.36
N LYS A 4 3.92 4.17 34.90
CA LYS A 4 4.39 3.81 33.54
C LYS A 4 3.65 4.66 32.52
N LYS A 5 4.35 5.15 31.49
CA LYS A 5 3.75 5.82 30.32
C LYS A 5 2.79 4.88 29.64
N LYS A 6 1.68 5.42 29.11
CA LYS A 6 0.59 4.64 28.50
C LYS A 6 0.68 4.64 26.99
N ILE A 7 0.51 3.46 26.42
CA ILE A 7 0.41 3.24 24.97
C ILE A 7 -0.94 2.60 24.67
N VAL A 8 -1.65 3.13 23.69
CA VAL A 8 -2.90 2.55 23.18
C VAL A 8 -2.67 1.98 21.79
N ILE A 9 -3.15 0.76 21.55
CA ILE A 9 -3.13 0.09 20.26
C ILE A 9 -4.58 -0.25 19.90
N SER A 10 -5.10 0.34 18.82
CA SER A 10 -6.53 0.29 18.48
C SER A 10 -6.92 -0.74 17.43
N GLU A 11 -5.95 -1.46 16.89
CA GLU A 11 -6.14 -2.46 15.83
C GLU A 11 -5.30 -3.72 16.13
N ASP A 12 -5.47 -4.77 15.33
CA ASP A 12 -4.65 -5.98 15.44
C ASP A 12 -3.21 -5.69 14.97
N VAL A 13 -2.36 -5.34 15.94
CA VAL A 13 -0.93 -5.10 15.77
C VAL A 13 -0.19 -5.93 16.81
N THR A 14 0.44 -7.00 16.35
CA THR A 14 1.17 -7.97 17.18
C THR A 14 2.57 -8.20 16.63
N GLY A 15 3.52 -8.56 17.46
CA GLY A 15 4.92 -8.84 17.09
C GLY A 15 5.89 -8.58 18.24
N SER A 16 7.17 -8.91 18.05
CA SER A 16 8.22 -8.79 19.05
C SER A 16 8.38 -7.36 19.59
N GLY A 17 8.23 -6.34 18.73
CA GLY A 17 8.28 -4.94 19.11
C GLY A 17 7.20 -4.56 20.12
N ILE A 18 5.96 -5.04 19.96
CA ILE A 18 4.89 -4.79 20.92
C ILE A 18 5.14 -5.50 22.24
N GLU A 19 5.60 -6.76 22.20
CA GLU A 19 5.97 -7.49 23.42
C GLU A 19 7.13 -6.82 24.20
N ARG A 20 8.05 -6.19 23.48
CA ARG A 20 9.10 -5.35 24.11
C ARG A 20 8.50 -4.11 24.79
N LEU A 21 7.59 -3.39 24.14
CA LEU A 21 6.91 -2.22 24.70
C LEU A 21 6.11 -2.57 25.97
N LYS A 22 5.40 -3.71 25.99
CA LYS A 22 4.63 -4.20 27.16
C LYS A 22 5.50 -4.42 28.41
N LYS A 23 6.78 -4.76 28.26
CA LYS A 23 7.71 -4.92 29.40
C LYS A 23 8.05 -3.60 30.06
N ILE A 24 8.05 -2.50 29.29
CA ILE A 24 8.55 -1.18 29.71
C ILE A 24 7.36 -0.26 30.10
N TYR A 25 6.28 -0.29 29.30
CA TYR A 25 5.17 0.64 29.34
C TYR A 25 3.87 -0.05 29.77
N ASP A 26 2.85 0.76 30.10
CA ASP A 26 1.48 0.30 30.26
C ASP A 26 0.79 0.29 28.88
N VAL A 27 0.69 -0.91 28.26
CA VAL A 27 0.21 -1.07 26.90
C VAL A 27 -1.21 -1.67 26.92
N ARG A 28 -2.20 -0.88 26.50
CA ARG A 28 -3.55 -1.34 26.22
C ARG A 28 -3.67 -1.74 24.75
N THR A 29 -3.96 -3.00 24.47
CA THR A 29 -4.27 -3.52 23.13
C THR A 29 -5.74 -3.88 23.04
N ASP A 30 -6.44 -3.34 22.05
CA ASP A 30 -7.83 -3.66 21.77
C ASP A 30 -8.03 -3.63 20.24
N PRO A 31 -8.08 -4.79 19.56
CA PRO A 31 -8.08 -4.89 18.09
C PRO A 31 -9.35 -4.32 17.46
N ASP A 32 -10.40 -4.09 18.24
CA ASP A 32 -11.68 -3.57 17.78
C ASP A 32 -11.99 -2.15 18.27
N LEU A 33 -11.06 -1.52 18.99
CA LEU A 33 -11.26 -0.19 19.59
C LEU A 33 -11.61 0.89 18.54
N TRP A 34 -11.06 0.77 17.33
CA TRP A 34 -11.34 1.67 16.21
C TRP A 34 -12.81 1.71 15.78
N LYS A 35 -13.60 0.68 16.11
CA LYS A 35 -15.04 0.60 15.79
C LYS A 35 -15.89 1.49 16.69
N ASN A 36 -15.37 1.89 17.86
CA ASN A 36 -16.11 2.68 18.83
C ASN A 36 -15.37 3.99 19.17
N ILE A 37 -15.76 5.08 18.51
CA ILE A 37 -15.11 6.38 18.66
C ILE A 37 -15.13 6.92 20.10
N LEU A 38 -16.19 6.65 20.87
CA LEU A 38 -16.30 7.13 22.25
C LEU A 38 -15.32 6.41 23.19
N GLN A 39 -15.18 5.09 23.01
CA GLN A 39 -14.21 4.30 23.78
C GLN A 39 -12.78 4.65 23.35
N LEU A 40 -12.55 4.89 22.07
CA LEU A 40 -11.26 5.32 21.55
C LEU A 40 -10.85 6.67 22.14
N LYS A 41 -11.72 7.69 22.11
CA LYS A 41 -11.48 8.99 22.74
C LYS A 41 -11.20 8.85 24.24
N ALA A 42 -11.95 8.02 24.95
CA ALA A 42 -11.70 7.76 26.38
C ALA A 42 -10.34 7.13 26.65
N ALA A 43 -9.90 6.20 25.79
CA ALA A 43 -8.60 5.53 25.92
C ALA A 43 -7.42 6.48 25.63
N LEU A 44 -7.61 7.50 24.78
CA LEU A 44 -6.55 8.43 24.40
C LEU A 44 -6.34 9.59 25.38
N LYS A 45 -7.25 9.84 26.33
CA LYS A 45 -7.17 10.99 27.25
C LYS A 45 -5.87 11.07 28.06
N ASP A 46 -5.34 9.92 28.43
CA ASP A 46 -4.16 9.82 29.32
C ASP A 46 -3.04 8.98 28.70
N CYS A 47 -3.04 8.77 27.38
CA CYS A 47 -1.98 8.06 26.69
C CYS A 47 -0.94 8.99 26.07
N GLU A 48 0.32 8.59 26.11
CA GLU A 48 1.44 9.31 25.52
C GLU A 48 1.83 8.78 24.14
N ALA A 49 1.41 7.56 23.77
CA ALA A 49 1.63 7.01 22.45
C ALA A 49 0.40 6.25 21.93
N PHE A 50 0.14 6.40 20.65
CA PHE A 50 -0.97 5.75 19.97
C PHE A 50 -0.47 4.98 18.75
N ILE A 51 -0.70 3.66 18.71
CA ILE A 51 -0.31 2.81 17.58
C ILE A 51 -1.56 2.42 16.80
N VAL A 52 -1.55 2.70 15.50
CA VAL A 52 -2.65 2.44 14.56
C VAL A 52 -2.15 1.68 13.33
N ARG A 53 -3.09 1.13 12.57
CA ARG A 53 -2.82 0.52 11.28
C ARG A 53 -3.56 1.26 10.17
N ASN A 54 -4.51 0.65 9.48
CA ASN A 54 -5.20 1.25 8.33
C ASN A 54 -6.68 1.55 8.56
N GLN A 55 -7.28 1.03 9.63
CA GLN A 55 -8.72 1.17 9.88
C GLN A 55 -9.05 2.39 10.75
N THR A 56 -8.19 2.69 11.72
CA THR A 56 -8.38 3.84 12.61
C THR A 56 -8.14 5.15 11.86
N LYS A 57 -9.14 6.00 11.78
CA LYS A 57 -9.00 7.36 11.26
C LYS A 57 -8.60 8.31 12.39
N VAL A 58 -7.37 8.79 12.32
CA VAL A 58 -6.82 9.74 13.30
C VAL A 58 -7.07 11.17 12.81
N THR A 59 -8.24 11.70 13.18
CA THR A 59 -8.70 13.03 12.77
C THR A 59 -8.16 14.14 13.67
N ALA A 60 -8.23 15.40 13.23
CA ALA A 60 -7.88 16.57 14.06
C ALA A 60 -8.67 16.61 15.38
N GLU A 61 -9.94 16.21 15.37
CA GLU A 61 -10.77 16.14 16.57
C GLU A 61 -10.24 15.09 17.56
N LEU A 62 -9.86 13.90 17.07
CA LEU A 62 -9.30 12.85 17.93
C LEU A 62 -7.95 13.28 18.54
N ILE A 63 -7.13 13.97 17.78
CA ILE A 63 -5.84 14.52 18.21
C ILE A 63 -6.05 15.59 19.31
N ALA A 64 -7.04 16.47 19.15
CA ALA A 64 -7.33 17.54 20.10
C ALA A 64 -7.76 16.99 21.48
N ASP A 65 -8.45 15.84 21.52
CA ASP A 65 -8.89 15.17 22.75
C ASP A 65 -7.74 14.44 23.49
N ALA A 66 -6.59 14.24 22.85
CA ALA A 66 -5.45 13.47 23.36
C ALA A 66 -4.31 14.38 23.89
N ALA A 67 -4.56 15.09 25.02
CA ALA A 67 -3.69 16.14 25.51
C ALA A 67 -2.25 15.70 25.86
N LEU A 68 -2.03 14.43 26.23
CA LEU A 68 -0.73 13.88 26.60
C LEU A 68 -0.01 13.20 25.44
N LEU A 69 -0.66 13.04 24.28
CA LEU A 69 -0.11 12.32 23.14
C LEU A 69 1.14 12.99 22.59
N ARG A 70 2.19 12.21 22.39
CA ARG A 70 3.50 12.64 21.91
C ARG A 70 3.87 12.02 20.57
N VAL A 71 3.37 10.80 20.33
CA VAL A 71 3.67 10.04 19.10
C VAL A 71 2.51 9.20 18.66
N ILE A 72 2.26 9.23 17.36
CA ILE A 72 1.36 8.30 16.65
C ILE A 72 2.26 7.37 15.84
N GLY A 73 2.26 6.08 16.19
CA GLY A 73 2.97 5.03 15.45
C GLY A 73 2.05 4.40 14.41
N ARG A 74 2.32 4.62 13.13
CA ARG A 74 1.57 4.00 12.04
C ARG A 74 2.22 2.68 11.62
N ALA A 75 1.61 1.54 11.98
CA ALA A 75 2.11 0.21 11.61
C ALA A 75 1.86 -0.07 10.12
N GLY A 76 2.69 0.51 9.25
CA GLY A 76 2.67 0.38 7.79
C GLY A 76 3.18 1.62 7.05
N VAL A 77 3.14 1.58 5.71
CA VAL A 77 3.73 2.59 4.82
C VAL A 77 2.79 3.80 4.60
N GLY A 78 1.53 3.54 4.27
CA GLY A 78 0.57 4.62 3.99
C GLY A 78 0.03 5.23 5.28
N TYR A 79 -0.11 6.53 5.31
CA TYR A 79 -0.60 7.29 6.47
C TYR A 79 -1.79 8.20 6.14
N ASP A 80 -2.52 7.89 5.06
CA ASP A 80 -3.69 8.64 4.59
C ASP A 80 -4.84 8.69 5.61
N ASN A 81 -4.80 7.80 6.59
CA ASN A 81 -5.76 7.74 7.70
C ASN A 81 -5.38 8.64 8.89
N ILE A 82 -4.29 9.42 8.81
CA ILE A 82 -3.80 10.30 9.87
C ILE A 82 -3.79 11.75 9.38
N ASP A 83 -4.39 12.65 10.15
CA ASP A 83 -4.27 14.10 9.94
C ASP A 83 -2.89 14.57 10.44
N VAL A 84 -1.93 14.51 9.50
CA VAL A 84 -0.52 14.86 9.78
C VAL A 84 -0.35 16.33 10.13
N ASP A 85 -1.16 17.21 9.53
CA ASP A 85 -1.10 18.66 9.79
C ASP A 85 -1.58 18.96 11.20
N ALA A 86 -2.68 18.35 11.64
CA ALA A 86 -3.16 18.48 13.01
C ALA A 86 -2.16 17.92 14.02
N ALA A 87 -1.56 16.75 13.74
CA ALA A 87 -0.52 16.16 14.58
C ALA A 87 0.69 17.09 14.71
N SER A 88 1.15 17.68 13.61
CA SER A 88 2.28 18.61 13.58
C SER A 88 2.00 19.86 14.41
N LYS A 89 0.82 20.47 14.27
CA LYS A 89 0.39 21.64 15.07
C LYS A 89 0.27 21.31 16.55
N ALA A 90 -0.11 20.08 16.88
CA ALA A 90 -0.21 19.62 18.26
C ALA A 90 1.15 19.18 18.85
N GLY A 91 2.26 19.26 18.11
CA GLY A 91 3.60 18.84 18.54
C GLY A 91 3.75 17.32 18.65
N ILE A 92 2.93 16.55 17.91
CA ILE A 92 2.92 15.09 17.95
C ILE A 92 3.71 14.54 16.75
N VAL A 93 4.65 13.62 17.01
CA VAL A 93 5.39 12.91 15.97
C VAL A 93 4.49 11.87 15.31
N VAL A 94 4.51 11.82 13.98
CA VAL A 94 3.88 10.72 13.23
C VAL A 94 4.99 9.82 12.71
N ALA A 95 5.25 8.73 13.42
CA ALA A 95 6.18 7.68 13.04
C ALA A 95 5.49 6.67 12.13
N PHE A 96 6.20 6.10 11.16
CA PHE A 96 5.67 5.13 10.21
C PHE A 96 6.75 4.13 9.76
N SER A 97 6.38 3.18 8.92
CA SER A 97 7.27 2.13 8.42
C SER A 97 7.39 2.23 6.89
N PRO A 98 8.38 2.97 6.36
CA PRO A 98 8.40 3.36 4.95
C PRO A 98 8.82 2.27 3.96
N GLU A 99 9.51 1.20 4.40
CA GLU A 99 10.17 0.24 3.49
C GLU A 99 9.90 -1.23 3.80
N GLU A 100 9.49 -1.55 5.02
CA GLU A 100 9.54 -2.88 5.61
C GLU A 100 8.65 -3.90 4.88
N ASN A 101 7.58 -3.45 4.22
CA ASN A 101 6.70 -4.31 3.42
C ASN A 101 6.99 -4.25 1.91
N ALA A 102 7.97 -3.47 1.45
CA ALA A 102 8.15 -3.20 0.03
C ALA A 102 8.57 -4.45 -0.77
N VAL A 103 9.26 -5.39 -0.15
CA VAL A 103 9.60 -6.70 -0.75
C VAL A 103 8.32 -7.51 -0.98
N SER A 104 7.49 -7.65 0.05
CA SER A 104 6.24 -8.42 0.00
C SER A 104 5.28 -7.89 -1.06
N VAL A 105 5.12 -6.55 -1.13
CA VAL A 105 4.29 -5.91 -2.15
C VAL A 105 4.83 -6.18 -3.55
N ALA A 106 6.15 -6.09 -3.76
CA ALA A 106 6.75 -6.36 -5.07
C ALA A 106 6.56 -7.82 -5.51
N GLU A 107 6.61 -8.77 -4.58
CA GLU A 107 6.34 -10.19 -4.84
C GLU A 107 4.86 -10.44 -5.15
N HIS A 108 3.96 -9.80 -4.42
CA HIS A 108 2.52 -9.86 -4.69
C HIS A 108 2.17 -9.34 -6.10
N VAL A 109 2.81 -8.24 -6.53
CA VAL A 109 2.67 -7.71 -7.90
C VAL A 109 3.01 -8.78 -8.95
N PHE A 110 4.14 -9.49 -8.78
CA PHE A 110 4.51 -10.58 -9.70
C PHE A 110 3.57 -11.77 -9.57
N GLY A 111 3.07 -12.08 -8.38
CA GLY A 111 2.00 -13.06 -8.17
C GLY A 111 0.76 -12.74 -8.99
N LEU A 112 0.31 -11.49 -8.98
CA LEU A 112 -0.83 -11.03 -9.78
C LEU A 112 -0.52 -11.03 -11.29
N PHE A 113 0.65 -10.53 -11.73
CA PHE A 113 1.02 -10.56 -13.15
C PHE A 113 1.09 -11.96 -13.71
N LEU A 114 1.76 -12.88 -13.03
CA LEU A 114 1.85 -14.29 -13.46
C LEU A 114 0.48 -14.97 -13.44
N SER A 115 -0.34 -14.70 -12.45
CA SER A 115 -1.71 -15.24 -12.36
C SER A 115 -2.60 -14.76 -13.50
N LEU A 116 -2.51 -13.50 -13.89
CA LEU A 116 -3.21 -12.93 -15.05
C LEU A 116 -2.67 -13.47 -16.36
N ALA A 117 -1.36 -13.33 -16.59
CA ALA A 117 -0.71 -13.71 -17.84
C ALA A 117 -0.87 -15.20 -18.15
N ARG A 118 -0.88 -16.06 -17.13
CA ARG A 118 -1.00 -17.51 -17.27
C ARG A 118 -2.41 -18.04 -16.95
N LYS A 119 -3.37 -17.15 -16.63
CA LYS A 119 -4.78 -17.49 -16.30
C LYS A 119 -4.91 -18.52 -15.17
N ILE A 120 -3.99 -18.48 -14.18
CA ILE A 120 -3.85 -19.53 -13.16
C ILE A 120 -5.13 -19.74 -12.36
N PRO A 121 -5.84 -18.70 -11.83
CA PRO A 121 -7.03 -18.91 -11.02
C PRO A 121 -8.19 -19.58 -11.79
N GLY A 122 -8.32 -19.25 -13.08
CA GLY A 122 -9.33 -19.87 -13.95
C GLY A 122 -9.03 -21.32 -14.28
N ALA A 123 -7.75 -21.63 -14.57
CA ALA A 123 -7.29 -22.98 -14.84
C ALA A 123 -7.46 -23.90 -13.61
N ASP A 124 -7.09 -23.43 -12.42
CA ASP A 124 -7.26 -24.14 -11.16
C ASP A 124 -8.75 -24.48 -10.89
N ARG A 125 -9.64 -23.47 -11.02
CA ARG A 125 -11.08 -23.70 -10.85
C ARG A 125 -11.64 -24.71 -11.85
N SER A 126 -11.20 -24.65 -13.12
CA SER A 126 -11.64 -25.59 -14.16
C SER A 126 -11.27 -27.04 -13.80
N VAL A 127 -10.00 -27.27 -13.43
CA VAL A 127 -9.53 -28.63 -13.08
C VAL A 127 -10.24 -29.15 -11.82
N LYS A 128 -10.39 -28.34 -10.78
CA LYS A 128 -11.14 -28.70 -9.56
C LYS A 128 -12.62 -28.98 -9.82
N GLY A 129 -13.19 -28.35 -10.85
CA GLY A 129 -14.54 -28.64 -11.34
C GLY A 129 -14.64 -29.83 -12.31
N GLY A 130 -13.56 -30.61 -12.49
CA GLY A 130 -13.51 -31.76 -13.39
C GLY A 130 -13.24 -31.44 -14.87
N GLY A 131 -12.95 -30.18 -15.20
CA GLY A 131 -12.60 -29.75 -16.55
C GLY A 131 -11.14 -30.03 -16.92
N TRP A 132 -10.86 -30.11 -18.25
CA TRP A 132 -9.49 -30.28 -18.77
C TRP A 132 -9.29 -29.50 -20.09
N GLU A 133 -9.62 -28.20 -20.07
CA GLU A 133 -9.74 -27.34 -21.27
C GLU A 133 -8.41 -26.65 -21.60
N ARG A 134 -7.36 -27.40 -21.95
CA ARG A 134 -5.99 -26.87 -22.18
C ARG A 134 -5.92 -25.66 -23.13
N LYS A 135 -6.69 -25.66 -24.21
CA LYS A 135 -6.68 -24.58 -25.23
C LYS A 135 -7.22 -23.25 -24.69
N LYS A 136 -8.15 -23.28 -23.71
CA LYS A 136 -8.74 -22.09 -23.09
C LYS A 136 -7.70 -21.30 -22.27
N TYR A 137 -6.70 -21.99 -21.75
CA TYR A 137 -5.73 -21.44 -20.81
C TYR A 137 -4.35 -21.15 -21.44
N HIS A 138 -4.32 -20.87 -22.76
CA HIS A 138 -3.13 -20.28 -23.36
C HIS A 138 -2.84 -18.93 -22.70
N GLY A 139 -1.60 -18.72 -22.25
CA GLY A 139 -1.12 -17.52 -21.58
C GLY A 139 -0.11 -16.75 -22.39
N THR A 140 0.45 -15.74 -21.74
CA THR A 140 1.50 -14.85 -22.26
C THR A 140 2.77 -15.00 -21.41
N GLU A 141 3.92 -14.97 -22.03
CA GLU A 141 5.23 -14.91 -21.34
C GLU A 141 5.59 -13.46 -21.00
N LEU A 142 6.37 -13.29 -19.92
CA LEU A 142 6.90 -11.98 -19.53
C LEU A 142 8.20 -11.63 -20.25
N LEU A 143 8.98 -12.63 -20.67
CA LEU A 143 10.25 -12.44 -21.37
C LEU A 143 10.08 -11.54 -22.60
N GLY A 144 10.94 -10.53 -22.73
CA GLY A 144 10.91 -9.57 -23.84
C GLY A 144 9.74 -8.58 -23.82
N LYS A 145 8.83 -8.67 -22.87
CA LYS A 145 7.71 -7.71 -22.71
C LYS A 145 8.17 -6.45 -21.99
N THR A 146 7.38 -5.39 -22.11
CA THR A 146 7.62 -4.11 -21.44
C THR A 146 6.84 -4.03 -20.16
N LEU A 147 7.56 -3.85 -19.03
CA LEU A 147 6.97 -3.42 -17.77
C LEU A 147 6.97 -1.90 -17.72
N GLY A 148 5.81 -1.28 -17.54
CA GLY A 148 5.65 0.10 -17.12
C GLY A 148 5.52 0.19 -15.60
N VAL A 149 6.33 1.04 -14.97
CA VAL A 149 6.29 1.30 -13.53
C VAL A 149 5.83 2.75 -13.33
N LEU A 150 4.62 2.92 -12.81
CA LEU A 150 4.05 4.21 -12.48
C LEU A 150 4.35 4.53 -11.01
N GLY A 151 5.42 5.32 -10.78
CA GLY A 151 6.05 5.57 -9.48
C GLY A 151 7.21 4.60 -9.18
N LEU A 152 8.45 5.08 -9.31
CA LEU A 152 9.67 4.28 -9.09
C LEU A 152 10.25 4.51 -7.68
N GLY A 153 9.38 4.61 -6.68
CA GLY A 153 9.74 4.66 -5.26
C GLY A 153 10.20 3.30 -4.71
N LYS A 154 10.17 3.11 -3.41
CA LYS A 154 10.68 1.91 -2.71
C LYS A 154 10.10 0.58 -3.24
N ILE A 155 8.81 0.56 -3.56
CA ILE A 155 8.12 -0.62 -4.09
C ILE A 155 8.39 -0.76 -5.59
N GLY A 156 8.14 0.31 -6.37
CA GLY A 156 8.33 0.30 -7.83
C GLY A 156 9.74 -0.10 -8.24
N TYR A 157 10.75 0.37 -7.52
CA TYR A 157 12.14 -0.05 -7.71
C TYR A 157 12.33 -1.57 -7.52
N ARG A 158 11.75 -2.15 -6.44
CA ARG A 158 11.84 -3.60 -6.19
C ARG A 158 11.07 -4.43 -7.22
N VAL A 159 9.97 -3.89 -7.76
CA VAL A 159 9.25 -4.48 -8.90
C VAL A 159 10.11 -4.45 -10.15
N ALA A 160 10.75 -3.31 -10.45
CA ALA A 160 11.64 -3.16 -11.60
C ALA A 160 12.83 -4.14 -11.54
N LEU A 161 13.46 -4.31 -10.39
CA LEU A 161 14.55 -5.30 -10.22
C LEU A 161 14.10 -6.74 -10.52
N ARG A 162 12.88 -7.11 -10.11
CA ARG A 162 12.32 -8.44 -10.42
C ARG A 162 11.99 -8.59 -11.89
N ALA A 163 11.47 -7.54 -12.53
CA ALA A 163 11.20 -7.50 -13.96
C ALA A 163 12.49 -7.72 -14.78
N LYS A 164 13.60 -7.14 -14.35
CA LYS A 164 14.91 -7.37 -14.97
C LYS A 164 15.31 -8.85 -14.96
N ALA A 165 15.03 -9.57 -13.87
CA ALA A 165 15.29 -11.01 -13.79
C ALA A 165 14.36 -11.84 -14.68
N PHE A 166 13.16 -11.34 -15.01
CA PHE A 166 12.27 -11.93 -16.03
C PHE A 166 12.62 -11.55 -17.46
N GLY A 167 13.72 -10.82 -17.69
CA GLY A 167 14.12 -10.37 -19.02
C GLY A 167 13.18 -9.36 -19.67
N MET A 168 12.49 -8.55 -18.86
CA MET A 168 11.58 -7.51 -19.34
C MET A 168 12.34 -6.21 -19.66
N ARG A 169 11.84 -5.42 -20.62
CA ARG A 169 12.22 -4.01 -20.78
C ARG A 169 11.47 -3.19 -19.74
N ILE A 170 12.15 -2.27 -19.08
CA ILE A 170 11.57 -1.49 -17.97
C ILE A 170 11.44 -0.03 -18.37
N LEU A 171 10.22 0.48 -18.37
CA LEU A 171 9.90 1.90 -18.47
C LEU A 171 9.36 2.38 -17.12
N ALA A 172 9.69 3.61 -16.74
CA ALA A 172 9.16 4.22 -15.53
C ALA A 172 8.70 5.64 -15.77
N HIS A 173 7.63 6.04 -15.08
CA HIS A 173 7.23 7.43 -14.94
C HIS A 173 7.25 7.80 -13.46
N ASP A 174 8.06 8.79 -13.11
CA ASP A 174 8.15 9.35 -11.76
C ASP A 174 8.42 10.85 -11.86
N ALA A 175 7.63 11.66 -11.15
CA ALA A 175 7.72 13.12 -11.23
C ALA A 175 8.94 13.71 -10.49
N PHE A 176 9.61 12.91 -9.64
CA PHE A 176 10.66 13.37 -8.73
C PHE A 176 12.04 12.81 -9.04
N LEU A 177 12.14 11.79 -9.91
CA LEU A 177 13.40 11.14 -10.22
C LEU A 177 14.02 11.69 -11.50
N SER A 178 15.35 11.72 -11.53
CA SER A 178 16.16 11.99 -12.71
C SER A 178 16.78 10.69 -13.25
N SER A 179 17.31 10.74 -14.46
CA SER A 179 18.01 9.61 -15.09
C SER A 179 19.25 9.13 -14.30
N THR A 180 19.79 9.98 -13.43
CA THR A 180 20.95 9.68 -12.57
C THR A 180 20.54 9.19 -11.18
N SER A 181 19.25 9.16 -10.85
CA SER A 181 18.77 8.64 -9.57
C SER A 181 19.08 7.16 -9.42
N LEU A 182 19.47 6.74 -8.21
CA LEU A 182 19.91 5.38 -7.90
C LEU A 182 18.87 4.32 -8.33
N HIS A 183 17.60 4.53 -8.04
CA HIS A 183 16.53 3.62 -8.42
C HIS A 183 16.44 3.42 -9.95
N VAL A 184 16.72 4.46 -10.73
CA VAL A 184 16.71 4.41 -12.21
C VAL A 184 17.90 3.62 -12.71
N THR A 185 19.12 3.98 -12.26
CA THR A 185 20.36 3.39 -12.74
C THR A 185 20.49 1.91 -12.37
N GLU A 186 20.17 1.52 -11.15
CA GLU A 186 20.28 0.14 -10.70
C GLU A 186 19.20 -0.77 -11.31
N SER A 187 17.97 -0.28 -11.45
CA SER A 187 16.90 -1.05 -12.08
C SER A 187 17.07 -1.20 -13.59
N GLY A 188 17.82 -0.30 -14.22
CA GLY A 188 17.90 -0.19 -15.67
C GLY A 188 16.62 0.35 -16.31
N ALA A 189 15.78 1.05 -15.53
CA ALA A 189 14.57 1.66 -16.05
C ALA A 189 14.88 2.88 -16.94
N THR A 190 14.11 3.05 -18.00
CA THR A 190 14.12 4.27 -18.81
C THR A 190 12.97 5.16 -18.35
N LEU A 191 13.28 6.39 -17.92
CA LEU A 191 12.25 7.38 -17.58
C LEU A 191 11.58 7.90 -18.84
N VAL A 192 10.24 7.88 -18.84
CA VAL A 192 9.42 8.31 -19.97
C VAL A 192 8.24 9.17 -19.51
N SER A 193 7.56 9.83 -20.46
CA SER A 193 6.29 10.49 -20.20
C SER A 193 5.22 9.46 -19.79
N ILE A 194 4.17 9.91 -19.09
CA ILE A 194 3.05 9.03 -18.74
C ILE A 194 2.38 8.46 -20.00
N ASP A 195 2.26 9.25 -21.06
CA ASP A 195 1.65 8.81 -22.30
C ASP A 195 2.45 7.69 -22.98
N THR A 196 3.78 7.83 -23.03
CA THR A 196 4.68 6.77 -23.52
C THR A 196 4.60 5.53 -22.65
N LEU A 197 4.57 5.70 -21.31
CA LEU A 197 4.42 4.58 -20.37
C LEU A 197 3.15 3.78 -20.66
N LEU A 198 2.00 4.45 -20.77
CA LEU A 198 0.72 3.80 -21.05
C LEU A 198 0.71 3.11 -22.42
N ALA A 199 1.22 3.77 -23.46
CA ALA A 199 1.20 3.25 -24.85
C ALA A 199 2.13 2.06 -25.05
N GLU A 200 3.27 1.99 -24.35
CA GLU A 200 4.27 0.97 -24.59
C GLU A 200 4.25 -0.19 -23.60
N SER A 201 3.53 -0.08 -22.48
CA SER A 201 3.47 -1.13 -21.48
C SER A 201 2.65 -2.34 -21.92
N ASP A 202 3.22 -3.53 -21.78
CA ASP A 202 2.51 -4.80 -21.83
C ASP A 202 1.99 -5.18 -20.41
N PHE A 203 2.71 -4.75 -19.39
CA PHE A 203 2.38 -4.89 -17.98
C PHE A 203 2.57 -3.53 -17.30
N LEU A 204 1.53 -2.98 -16.68
CA LEU A 204 1.56 -1.70 -15.96
C LEU A 204 1.40 -1.93 -14.48
N SER A 205 2.37 -1.51 -13.67
CA SER A 205 2.35 -1.58 -12.21
C SER A 205 2.27 -0.19 -11.58
N VAL A 206 1.33 -0.01 -10.64
CA VAL A 206 1.03 1.29 -10.02
C VAL A 206 1.56 1.33 -8.60
N HIS A 207 2.39 2.35 -8.29
CA HIS A 207 3.05 2.55 -6.99
C HIS A 207 3.04 4.02 -6.57
N LEU A 208 1.94 4.72 -6.84
CA LEU A 208 1.76 6.13 -6.50
C LEU A 208 1.10 6.31 -5.12
N PRO A 209 1.49 7.33 -4.35
CA PRO A 209 0.68 7.77 -3.22
C PRO A 209 -0.62 8.41 -3.72
N LEU A 210 -1.65 8.41 -2.88
CA LEU A 210 -2.89 9.11 -3.16
C LEU A 210 -2.75 10.59 -2.80
N ASN A 211 -2.98 11.45 -3.78
CA ASN A 211 -3.09 12.90 -3.62
C ASN A 211 -3.98 13.47 -4.74
N GLU A 212 -4.17 14.79 -4.77
CA GLU A 212 -5.03 15.45 -5.77
C GLU A 212 -4.59 15.17 -7.23
N LYS A 213 -3.28 15.03 -7.48
CA LYS A 213 -2.74 14.79 -8.83
C LYS A 213 -2.85 13.34 -9.27
N THR A 214 -2.85 12.39 -8.31
CA THR A 214 -2.86 10.96 -8.62
C THR A 214 -4.26 10.34 -8.53
N ARG A 215 -5.20 11.00 -7.85
CA ARG A 215 -6.60 10.58 -7.78
C ARG A 215 -7.23 10.54 -9.16
N GLY A 216 -7.76 9.36 -9.54
CA GLY A 216 -8.39 9.13 -10.83
C GLY A 216 -7.45 9.28 -12.04
N MET A 217 -6.13 9.16 -11.82
CA MET A 217 -5.15 9.28 -12.91
C MET A 217 -5.34 8.22 -13.98
N LEU A 218 -5.70 6.98 -13.59
CA LEU A 218 -6.04 5.91 -14.51
C LEU A 218 -7.56 5.89 -14.76
N ASN A 219 -7.98 6.73 -15.67
CA ASN A 219 -9.34 6.93 -16.14
C ASN A 219 -9.53 6.41 -17.56
N ARG A 220 -10.68 6.70 -18.16
CA ARG A 220 -11.05 6.29 -19.52
C ARG A 220 -10.01 6.70 -20.58
N GLU A 221 -9.47 7.91 -20.47
CA GLU A 221 -8.47 8.44 -21.41
C GLU A 221 -7.12 7.67 -21.27
N ALA A 222 -6.73 7.36 -20.05
CA ALA A 222 -5.55 6.56 -19.77
C ALA A 222 -5.69 5.14 -20.36
N PHE A 223 -6.82 4.48 -20.12
CA PHE A 223 -7.08 3.15 -20.70
C PHE A 223 -7.14 3.14 -22.22
N ALA A 224 -7.62 4.21 -22.84
CA ALA A 224 -7.66 4.33 -24.30
C ALA A 224 -6.26 4.39 -24.94
N LYS A 225 -5.22 4.79 -24.18
CA LYS A 225 -3.83 4.83 -24.63
C LYS A 225 -3.10 3.49 -24.43
N MET A 226 -3.64 2.58 -23.63
CA MET A 226 -2.98 1.29 -23.34
C MET A 226 -3.16 0.30 -24.50
N LYS A 227 -2.28 -0.69 -24.54
CA LYS A 227 -2.39 -1.80 -25.48
C LYS A 227 -3.58 -2.70 -25.12
N PRO A 228 -4.35 -3.22 -26.10
CA PRO A 228 -5.42 -4.20 -25.82
C PRO A 228 -4.91 -5.49 -25.16
N THR A 229 -3.62 -5.79 -25.28
CA THR A 229 -2.97 -6.94 -24.64
C THR A 229 -2.37 -6.63 -23.29
N ALA A 230 -2.46 -5.39 -22.80
CA ALA A 230 -1.84 -4.95 -21.56
C ALA A 230 -2.57 -5.48 -20.31
N PHE A 231 -1.80 -5.76 -19.27
CA PHE A 231 -2.28 -6.08 -17.92
C PHE A 231 -1.95 -4.94 -16.96
N LEU A 232 -2.93 -4.56 -16.14
CA LEU A 232 -2.77 -3.57 -15.08
C LEU A 232 -2.66 -4.28 -13.72
N VAL A 233 -1.71 -3.87 -12.86
CA VAL A 233 -1.71 -4.23 -11.44
C VAL A 233 -1.64 -2.98 -10.58
N ASN A 234 -2.56 -2.86 -9.63
CA ASN A 234 -2.57 -1.80 -8.62
C ASN A 234 -2.51 -2.38 -7.19
N THR A 235 -1.42 -2.12 -6.51
CA THR A 235 -1.19 -2.45 -5.10
C THR A 235 -0.92 -1.18 -4.26
N SER A 236 -1.29 0.00 -4.78
CA SER A 236 -1.03 1.29 -4.14
C SER A 236 -2.25 1.84 -3.42
N ARG A 237 -3.11 2.57 -4.12
CA ARG A 237 -4.40 3.08 -3.62
C ARG A 237 -5.48 2.89 -4.69
N GLY A 238 -6.66 2.46 -4.25
CA GLY A 238 -7.78 2.17 -5.16
C GLY A 238 -8.21 3.37 -5.96
N GLU A 239 -8.25 4.54 -5.34
CA GLU A 239 -8.70 5.79 -5.95
C GLU A 239 -7.78 6.34 -7.05
N VAL A 240 -6.60 5.77 -7.25
CA VAL A 240 -5.74 6.09 -8.42
C VAL A 240 -6.37 5.58 -9.71
N VAL A 241 -7.18 4.52 -9.62
CA VAL A 241 -7.90 3.88 -10.73
C VAL A 241 -9.38 4.23 -10.64
N VAL A 242 -9.97 4.75 -11.70
CA VAL A 242 -11.42 4.94 -11.79
C VAL A 242 -12.08 3.60 -12.13
N GLY A 243 -12.66 2.94 -11.13
CA GLY A 243 -13.15 1.55 -11.26
C GLY A 243 -14.22 1.36 -12.31
N LYS A 244 -15.11 2.36 -12.54
CA LYS A 244 -16.11 2.32 -13.62
C LYS A 244 -15.47 2.36 -15.02
N ASP A 245 -14.42 3.18 -15.18
CA ASP A 245 -13.71 3.31 -16.45
C ASP A 245 -12.88 2.05 -16.72
N LEU A 246 -12.28 1.45 -15.70
CA LEU A 246 -11.62 0.15 -15.80
C LEU A 246 -12.60 -0.94 -16.23
N ALA A 247 -13.78 -1.01 -15.62
CA ALA A 247 -14.82 -1.97 -16.00
C ALA A 247 -15.26 -1.80 -17.47
N GLN A 248 -15.39 -0.56 -17.93
CA GLN A 248 -15.71 -0.28 -19.33
C GLN A 248 -14.55 -0.67 -20.27
N ALA A 249 -13.31 -0.35 -19.90
CA ALA A 249 -12.13 -0.73 -20.68
C ALA A 249 -12.00 -2.26 -20.83
N LEU A 250 -12.23 -3.01 -19.75
CA LEU A 250 -12.25 -4.48 -19.78
C LEU A 250 -13.37 -5.03 -20.67
N LYS A 251 -14.57 -4.46 -20.57
CA LYS A 251 -15.72 -4.85 -21.40
C LYS A 251 -15.48 -4.61 -22.89
N GLU A 252 -14.82 -3.51 -23.23
CA GLU A 252 -14.47 -3.14 -24.61
C GLU A 252 -13.19 -3.83 -25.13
N GLY A 253 -12.50 -4.62 -24.30
CA GLY A 253 -11.21 -5.24 -24.67
C GLY A 253 -10.09 -4.25 -24.87
N ARG A 254 -10.14 -3.07 -24.23
CA ARG A 254 -9.09 -2.05 -24.28
C ARG A 254 -7.84 -2.47 -23.52
N ILE A 255 -7.99 -3.36 -22.54
CA ILE A 255 -6.89 -4.02 -21.82
C ILE A 255 -7.24 -5.49 -21.61
N ALA A 256 -6.23 -6.34 -21.46
CA ALA A 256 -6.39 -7.78 -21.34
C ALA A 256 -6.89 -8.24 -19.97
N GLY A 257 -6.56 -7.49 -18.90
CA GLY A 257 -6.98 -7.84 -17.53
C GLY A 257 -6.38 -6.93 -16.48
N ALA A 258 -6.84 -7.09 -15.23
CA ALA A 258 -6.36 -6.31 -14.10
C ALA A 258 -6.22 -7.14 -12.82
N GLY A 259 -5.17 -6.84 -12.02
CA GLY A 259 -4.97 -7.35 -10.67
C GLY A 259 -5.01 -6.19 -9.68
N LEU A 260 -5.97 -6.21 -8.76
CA LEU A 260 -6.18 -5.11 -7.82
C LEU A 260 -6.14 -5.65 -6.39
N ASP A 261 -5.17 -5.18 -5.61
CA ASP A 261 -5.13 -5.44 -4.17
C ASP A 261 -5.88 -4.37 -3.37
N VAL A 262 -6.20 -3.26 -4.04
CA VAL A 262 -6.86 -2.08 -3.46
C VAL A 262 -8.02 -1.63 -4.33
N LEU A 263 -9.08 -1.13 -3.70
CA LEU A 263 -10.29 -0.62 -4.36
C LEU A 263 -10.65 0.78 -3.83
N GLU A 264 -11.41 1.55 -4.61
CA GLU A 264 -11.84 2.92 -4.28
C GLU A 264 -12.57 3.00 -2.91
N LYS A 265 -13.24 1.92 -2.53
CA LYS A 265 -13.87 1.75 -1.23
C LYS A 265 -13.49 0.40 -0.65
N GLU A 266 -12.98 0.39 0.56
CA GLU A 266 -12.57 -0.81 1.30
C GLU A 266 -13.27 -0.86 2.69
N PRO A 267 -13.99 -1.97 3.01
CA PRO A 267 -14.32 -3.08 2.13
C PRO A 267 -15.30 -2.68 1.02
N PRO A 268 -15.21 -3.30 -0.17
CA PRO A 268 -16.16 -3.06 -1.25
C PRO A 268 -17.52 -3.67 -0.91
N GLY A 269 -18.58 -3.11 -1.50
CA GLY A 269 -19.94 -3.66 -1.33
C GLY A 269 -20.09 -5.05 -1.96
N LYS A 270 -21.22 -5.71 -1.68
CA LYS A 270 -21.53 -7.05 -2.21
C LYS A 270 -21.67 -7.09 -3.75
N GLU A 271 -21.98 -5.96 -4.36
CA GLU A 271 -22.22 -5.81 -5.81
C GLU A 271 -21.18 -4.86 -6.42
N HIS A 272 -19.92 -5.29 -6.46
CA HIS A 272 -18.89 -4.48 -7.07
C HIS A 272 -18.80 -4.75 -8.58
N VAL A 273 -18.69 -3.68 -9.39
CA VAL A 273 -18.72 -3.76 -10.88
C VAL A 273 -17.66 -4.70 -11.47
N LEU A 274 -16.53 -4.88 -10.78
CA LEU A 274 -15.43 -5.73 -11.26
C LEU A 274 -15.61 -7.23 -10.93
N TYR A 275 -16.55 -7.64 -10.07
CA TYR A 275 -16.72 -9.04 -9.68
C TYR A 275 -17.12 -9.97 -10.83
N ARG A 276 -17.73 -9.43 -11.87
CA ARG A 276 -18.21 -10.19 -13.05
C ARG A 276 -17.12 -10.51 -14.09
N PHE A 277 -15.91 -9.97 -13.95
CA PHE A 277 -14.86 -10.15 -14.95
C PHE A 277 -13.93 -11.30 -14.56
N GLU A 278 -13.87 -12.34 -15.40
CA GLU A 278 -12.95 -13.49 -15.19
C GLU A 278 -11.46 -13.12 -15.34
N ASN A 279 -11.16 -12.05 -16.08
CA ASN A 279 -9.83 -11.51 -16.30
C ASN A 279 -9.45 -10.43 -15.29
N VAL A 280 -10.15 -10.36 -14.15
CA VAL A 280 -9.82 -9.53 -12.99
C VAL A 280 -9.50 -10.41 -11.80
N ILE A 281 -8.40 -10.11 -11.11
CA ILE A 281 -8.02 -10.73 -9.84
C ILE A 281 -8.09 -9.66 -8.76
N LEU A 282 -8.83 -9.95 -7.69
CA LEU A 282 -8.98 -9.05 -6.54
C LEU A 282 -8.43 -9.72 -5.29
N THR A 283 -7.63 -8.96 -4.51
CA THR A 283 -7.13 -9.39 -3.20
C THR A 283 -7.48 -8.33 -2.15
N PRO A 284 -7.71 -8.70 -0.88
CA PRO A 284 -8.31 -7.79 0.11
C PRO A 284 -7.26 -6.96 0.85
N HIS A 285 -6.47 -6.15 0.12
CA HIS A 285 -5.41 -5.26 0.62
C HIS A 285 -4.35 -6.03 1.43
N THR A 286 -3.87 -7.12 0.84
CA THR A 286 -2.95 -8.08 1.48
C THR A 286 -1.54 -8.08 0.91
N ALA A 287 -1.24 -7.26 -0.09
CA ALA A 287 0.08 -7.23 -0.73
C ALA A 287 1.25 -7.05 0.25
N GLY A 288 1.04 -6.29 1.32
CA GLY A 288 2.02 -6.09 2.39
C GLY A 288 1.92 -7.04 3.57
N LEU A 289 1.00 -8.04 3.54
CA LEU A 289 0.70 -8.91 4.67
C LEU A 289 1.46 -10.23 4.60
N THR A 290 2.77 -10.20 4.76
CA THR A 290 3.56 -11.40 5.03
C THR A 290 4.02 -11.42 6.49
N TYR A 291 4.33 -12.59 7.03
CA TYR A 291 4.84 -12.71 8.40
C TYR A 291 6.10 -11.86 8.60
N GLU A 292 7.01 -11.89 7.63
CA GLU A 292 8.26 -11.14 7.67
C GLU A 292 8.05 -9.62 7.61
N ALA A 293 7.13 -9.15 6.77
CA ALA A 293 6.81 -7.73 6.68
C ALA A 293 6.12 -7.23 7.95
N GLN A 294 5.18 -8.02 8.50
CA GLN A 294 4.47 -7.68 9.74
C GLN A 294 5.45 -7.50 10.89
N GLU A 295 6.37 -8.45 11.09
CA GLU A 295 7.37 -8.37 12.15
C GLU A 295 8.26 -7.14 12.01
N LYS A 296 8.80 -6.88 10.80
CA LYS A 296 9.64 -5.71 10.52
C LYS A 296 8.91 -4.38 10.72
N VAL A 297 7.66 -4.29 10.26
CA VAL A 297 6.81 -3.10 10.41
C VAL A 297 6.57 -2.79 11.89
N VAL A 298 6.21 -3.81 12.65
CA VAL A 298 5.91 -3.65 14.08
C VAL A 298 7.15 -3.30 14.87
N GLU A 299 8.29 -3.94 14.57
CA GLU A 299 9.57 -3.62 15.22
C GLU A 299 10.00 -2.18 14.95
N ALA A 300 9.93 -1.72 13.68
CA ALA A 300 10.28 -0.37 13.29
C ALA A 300 9.42 0.70 14.00
N VAL A 301 8.11 0.48 14.06
CA VAL A 301 7.20 1.41 14.73
C VAL A 301 7.39 1.38 16.25
N ALA A 302 7.57 0.21 16.84
CA ALA A 302 7.79 0.07 18.28
C ALA A 302 9.11 0.76 18.71
N GLU A 303 10.17 0.65 17.90
CA GLU A 303 11.42 1.37 18.12
C GLU A 303 11.21 2.89 18.11
N ASP A 304 10.51 3.42 17.12
CA ASP A 304 10.30 4.87 17.01
C ASP A 304 9.36 5.40 18.11
N VAL A 305 8.35 4.65 18.51
CA VAL A 305 7.48 4.97 19.64
C VAL A 305 8.30 5.00 20.94
N ASP A 306 9.13 3.99 21.20
CA ASP A 306 10.00 3.91 22.37
C ASP A 306 10.96 5.11 22.43
N ARG A 307 11.64 5.42 21.33
CA ARG A 307 12.55 6.58 21.22
C ARG A 307 11.87 7.89 21.60
N VAL A 308 10.70 8.17 21.02
CA VAL A 308 9.96 9.41 21.31
C VAL A 308 9.51 9.47 22.77
N LEU A 309 9.06 8.36 23.34
CA LEU A 309 8.69 8.28 24.75
C LEU A 309 9.89 8.50 25.68
N GLN A 310 11.09 8.11 25.28
CA GLN A 310 12.34 8.38 25.99
C GLN A 310 12.87 9.82 25.78
N GLY A 311 12.24 10.62 24.92
CA GLY A 311 12.67 11.98 24.58
C GLY A 311 13.72 12.05 23.46
N LEU A 312 13.92 10.95 22.74
CA LEU A 312 14.81 10.85 21.59
C LEU A 312 14.00 11.10 20.27
N PRO A 313 14.63 11.59 19.19
CA PRO A 313 13.97 11.73 17.91
C PRO A 313 13.61 10.35 17.33
N ALA A 314 12.46 10.25 16.64
CA ALA A 314 12.13 9.10 15.81
C ALA A 314 13.14 8.99 14.65
N LEU A 315 13.37 7.77 14.16
CA LEU A 315 14.21 7.51 12.99
C LEU A 315 13.39 7.62 11.70
N ARG A 316 12.13 7.21 11.75
CA ARG A 316 11.18 7.15 10.60
C ARG A 316 9.93 7.95 10.95
N PHE A 317 9.77 9.12 10.37
CA PHE A 317 8.66 10.02 10.64
C PHE A 317 8.22 10.76 9.38
N VAL A 318 6.95 11.20 9.38
CA VAL A 318 6.32 11.91 8.26
C VAL A 318 6.44 13.42 8.42
N ASN A 319 6.42 13.91 9.67
CA ASN A 319 6.29 15.31 9.99
C ASN A 319 7.40 15.84 10.89
N PHE A 320 7.62 17.15 10.84
CA PHE A 320 8.43 17.87 11.82
C PHE A 320 7.48 18.56 12.82
N PRO A 321 7.16 17.93 13.96
CA PRO A 321 6.23 18.51 14.92
C PRO A 321 6.80 19.79 15.51
N ILE A 322 5.95 20.81 15.65
CA ILE A 322 6.32 22.06 16.31
C ILE A 322 6.41 21.77 17.82
N PRO A 323 7.56 22.03 18.47
CA PRO A 323 7.68 21.80 19.91
C PRO A 323 6.60 22.56 20.68
N LYS A 324 5.90 21.90 21.60
CA LYS A 324 5.03 22.58 22.57
C LYS A 324 5.92 23.50 23.42
N LYS A 325 5.60 24.80 23.48
CA LYS A 325 6.27 25.77 24.37
C LYS A 325 5.98 25.47 25.82
#